data_5556fad8dac2df9b955d23ddc6542ef8
#
_entry.id   5556fad8dac2df9b955d23ddc6542ef8
#
_cell.length_a   1.000
_cell.length_b   1.000
_cell.length_c   1.000
_cell.angle_alpha   90.00
_cell.angle_beta   90.00
_cell.angle_gamma   90.00
#
_symmetry.space_group_name_H-M   'P 1'
#
loop_
_entity.id
_entity.type
_entity.pdbx_description
1 polymer ?
#
loop_
_entity_poly.entity_id
_entity_poly.type
_entity_poly.pdbx_seq_one_letter_code
_entity_poly.pdbx_strand_id
1 'polypeptide(L)'
;MYIGPYQLSNNLIVAPMAGVTDRPFRTLCKYFGAGHAVSEMMTSDQTLRMSKKSLYRANFDGEIAPISAQIAGSDPFELAEAARYQVANGAQIVDINMGCPAKKVCNKLAGSALLKDEDLVARILDAVVAAVDVPVTLKTRLGYLNGHENIMRVAKRAEEAGIAALALHGRTREDMYLNTARYSLIKEVKQMLNIPVIANGDIDSPEKAKYVLDYTGADAVMIGRAAQGRPWIFREISHYLATGTHLAAPNIQEVKDVLLGHLSELYDFYGEYSGCRISRKHIAWYTKGLRSSNEFRQNMYKVESTAEQFNVVEDYFNQLLAQGEIMSDVQVEQVNLLETK
;
A
#
# COMPACT_ATOMS: atom_id res chain seq x y z
N MET A 1 -7.02 -12.24 -12.19
CA MET A 1 -5.58 -12.51 -11.94
C MET A 1 -5.44 -13.55 -10.84
N TYR A 2 -4.41 -14.39 -10.89
CA TYR A 2 -4.07 -15.37 -9.85
C TYR A 2 -2.73 -15.04 -9.22
N ILE A 3 -2.59 -15.33 -7.92
CA ILE A 3 -1.30 -15.38 -7.21
C ILE A 3 -1.20 -16.80 -6.62
N GLY A 4 -0.39 -17.66 -7.23
CA GLY A 4 -0.42 -19.09 -6.94
C GLY A 4 -1.84 -19.66 -7.08
N PRO A 5 -2.40 -20.35 -6.07
CA PRO A 5 -3.75 -20.91 -6.12
C PRO A 5 -4.87 -19.87 -5.90
N TYR A 6 -4.55 -18.63 -5.49
CA TYR A 6 -5.53 -17.64 -5.08
C TYR A 6 -6.00 -16.81 -6.27
N GLN A 7 -7.29 -16.92 -6.61
CA GLN A 7 -7.94 -16.02 -7.54
C GLN A 7 -8.31 -14.71 -6.84
N LEU A 8 -7.80 -13.58 -7.33
CA LEU A 8 -8.21 -12.28 -6.82
C LEU A 8 -9.56 -11.88 -7.42
N SER A 9 -10.39 -11.16 -6.63
CA SER A 9 -11.71 -10.70 -7.08
C SER A 9 -11.63 -9.69 -8.24
N ASN A 10 -10.55 -8.94 -8.32
CA ASN A 10 -10.23 -8.05 -9.45
C ASN A 10 -8.71 -7.76 -9.47
N ASN A 11 -8.28 -6.85 -10.34
CA ASN A 11 -6.87 -6.50 -10.55
C ASN A 11 -6.44 -5.20 -9.87
N LEU A 12 -7.11 -4.80 -8.77
CA LEU A 12 -6.79 -3.60 -8.00
C LEU A 12 -6.19 -3.98 -6.66
N ILE A 13 -4.97 -3.56 -6.36
CA ILE A 13 -4.21 -4.00 -5.19
C ILE A 13 -3.82 -2.80 -4.32
N VAL A 14 -3.98 -2.92 -3.00
CA VAL A 14 -3.50 -1.94 -2.03
C VAL A 14 -2.00 -2.13 -1.80
N ALA A 15 -1.22 -1.06 -1.98
CA ALA A 15 0.23 -1.09 -1.75
C ALA A 15 0.58 -1.15 -0.26
N PRO A 16 1.63 -1.89 0.13
CA PRO A 16 2.17 -1.84 1.48
C PRO A 16 2.80 -0.46 1.76
N MET A 17 2.24 0.27 2.71
CA MET A 17 2.70 1.60 3.14
C MET A 17 2.95 1.60 4.64
N ALA A 18 4.20 1.78 5.08
CA ALA A 18 4.57 1.77 6.49
C ALA A 18 3.82 2.85 7.29
N GLY A 19 3.14 2.42 8.34
CA GLY A 19 2.31 3.28 9.17
C GLY A 19 0.92 3.57 8.59
N VAL A 20 0.54 2.99 7.46
CA VAL A 20 -0.74 3.26 6.78
C VAL A 20 -1.54 2.00 6.52
N THR A 21 -0.91 0.98 5.91
CA THR A 21 -1.61 -0.23 5.47
C THR A 21 -1.73 -1.24 6.63
N ASP A 22 -2.21 -0.77 7.78
CA ASP A 22 -2.61 -1.62 8.89
C ASP A 22 -3.90 -2.41 8.56
N ARG A 23 -4.30 -3.32 9.44
CA ARG A 23 -5.49 -4.14 9.21
C ARG A 23 -6.76 -3.30 8.99
N PRO A 24 -7.10 -2.30 9.82
CA PRO A 24 -8.27 -1.45 9.58
C PRO A 24 -8.29 -0.82 8.18
N PHE A 25 -7.16 -0.27 7.73
CA PHE A 25 -7.07 0.35 6.41
C PHE A 25 -7.18 -0.66 5.26
N ARG A 26 -6.55 -1.85 5.38
CA ARG A 26 -6.67 -2.91 4.35
C ARG A 26 -8.10 -3.42 4.22
N THR A 27 -8.76 -3.66 5.36
CA THR A 27 -10.16 -4.09 5.40
C THR A 27 -11.08 -3.05 4.75
N LEU A 28 -10.88 -1.78 5.08
CA LEU A 28 -11.64 -0.68 4.49
C LEU A 28 -11.43 -0.58 2.97
N CYS A 29 -10.20 -0.67 2.48
CA CYS A 29 -9.93 -0.66 1.04
C CYS A 29 -10.55 -1.86 0.31
N LYS A 30 -10.51 -3.06 0.93
CA LYS A 30 -11.19 -4.25 0.38
C LYS A 30 -12.70 -4.08 0.37
N TYR A 31 -13.30 -3.49 1.40
CA TYR A 31 -14.72 -3.13 1.40
C TYR A 31 -15.09 -2.22 0.23
N PHE A 32 -14.21 -1.29 -0.13
CA PHE A 32 -14.38 -0.41 -1.30
C PHE A 32 -13.91 -1.03 -2.63
N GLY A 33 -13.68 -2.33 -2.69
CA GLY A 33 -13.47 -3.04 -3.94
C GLY A 33 -12.01 -3.26 -4.33
N ALA A 34 -11.04 -3.10 -3.43
CA ALA A 34 -9.70 -3.61 -3.67
C ALA A 34 -9.72 -5.15 -3.72
N GLY A 35 -9.22 -5.74 -4.80
CA GLY A 35 -9.18 -7.19 -4.98
C GLY A 35 -8.14 -7.88 -4.10
N HIS A 36 -7.14 -7.13 -3.63
CA HIS A 36 -6.08 -7.62 -2.75
C HIS A 36 -5.43 -6.48 -1.97
N ALA A 37 -4.80 -6.82 -0.85
CA ALA A 37 -4.01 -5.88 -0.06
C ALA A 37 -2.78 -6.57 0.53
N VAL A 38 -1.64 -5.85 0.55
CA VAL A 38 -0.40 -6.32 1.16
C VAL A 38 -0.18 -5.58 2.48
N SER A 39 0.18 -6.30 3.54
CA SER A 39 0.39 -5.72 4.86
C SER A 39 1.60 -4.77 4.90
N GLU A 40 1.69 -3.97 5.97
CA GLU A 40 2.94 -3.27 6.27
C GLU A 40 4.12 -4.25 6.41
N MET A 41 5.32 -3.82 5.99
CA MET A 41 6.50 -4.66 6.12
C MET A 41 6.85 -4.95 7.58
N MET A 42 7.10 -6.21 7.90
CA MET A 42 7.68 -6.68 9.14
C MET A 42 9.19 -6.92 8.97
N THR A 43 9.97 -6.54 9.97
CA THR A 43 11.43 -6.80 9.95
C THR A 43 11.73 -8.30 10.13
N SER A 44 12.77 -8.80 9.44
CA SER A 44 13.30 -10.16 9.65
C SER A 44 14.00 -10.34 11.01
N ASP A 45 14.42 -9.23 11.64
CA ASP A 45 15.08 -9.22 12.94
C ASP A 45 14.21 -9.87 14.02
N GLN A 46 14.61 -11.06 14.46
CA GLN A 46 13.86 -11.88 15.41
C GLN A 46 13.70 -11.21 16.77
N THR A 47 14.66 -10.37 17.18
CA THR A 47 14.62 -9.69 18.47
C THR A 47 13.48 -8.66 18.56
N LEU A 48 12.97 -8.22 17.42
CA LEU A 48 11.88 -7.24 17.32
C LEU A 48 10.50 -7.87 17.08
N ARG A 49 10.40 -9.21 16.96
CA ARG A 49 9.12 -9.90 16.70
C ARG A 49 8.07 -9.65 17.77
N MET A 50 8.47 -9.60 19.04
CA MET A 50 7.57 -9.39 20.19
C MET A 50 7.30 -7.91 20.48
N SER A 51 7.83 -6.98 19.69
CA SER A 51 7.49 -5.57 19.85
C SER A 51 6.00 -5.33 19.53
N LYS A 52 5.34 -4.41 20.25
CA LYS A 52 3.94 -4.04 19.99
C LYS A 52 3.68 -3.78 18.50
N LYS A 53 4.62 -3.11 17.84
CA LYS A 53 4.52 -2.78 16.42
C LYS A 53 4.55 -4.02 15.52
N SER A 54 5.38 -5.01 15.83
CA SER A 54 5.43 -6.27 15.08
C SER A 54 4.18 -7.10 15.31
N LEU A 55 3.66 -7.15 16.54
CA LEU A 55 2.43 -7.85 16.88
C LEU A 55 1.22 -7.27 16.13
N TYR A 56 1.07 -5.94 16.06
CA TYR A 56 0.01 -5.32 15.25
C TYR A 56 0.15 -5.67 13.76
N ARG A 57 1.37 -5.74 13.23
CA ARG A 57 1.61 -6.06 11.81
C ARG A 57 1.38 -7.53 11.46
N ALA A 58 1.55 -8.43 12.44
CA ALA A 58 1.27 -9.85 12.31
C ALA A 58 -0.16 -10.23 12.72
N ASN A 59 -1.01 -9.26 13.07
CA ASN A 59 -2.42 -9.51 13.38
C ASN A 59 -3.26 -9.43 12.10
N PHE A 60 -3.80 -10.57 11.71
CA PHE A 60 -4.68 -10.74 10.55
C PHE A 60 -6.10 -11.15 10.93
N ASP A 61 -6.46 -11.06 12.23
CA ASP A 61 -7.78 -11.50 12.74
C ASP A 61 -8.92 -10.79 12.03
N GLY A 62 -9.81 -11.55 11.39
CA GLY A 62 -10.95 -11.02 10.65
C GLY A 62 -10.60 -10.36 9.31
N GLU A 63 -9.35 -10.45 8.84
CA GLU A 63 -8.97 -9.91 7.53
C GLU A 63 -9.53 -10.77 6.40
N ILE A 64 -10.01 -10.11 5.33
CA ILE A 64 -10.54 -10.80 4.14
C ILE A 64 -9.41 -11.51 3.39
N ALA A 65 -9.57 -12.82 3.15
CA ALA A 65 -8.60 -13.62 2.38
C ALA A 65 -8.53 -13.18 0.87
N PRO A 66 -7.42 -13.48 0.17
CA PRO A 66 -6.17 -14.01 0.69
C PRO A 66 -5.37 -12.97 1.48
N ILE A 67 -4.67 -13.42 2.53
CA ILE A 67 -3.87 -12.59 3.42
C ILE A 67 -2.42 -12.55 2.92
N SER A 68 -1.91 -11.36 2.63
CA SER A 68 -0.53 -11.16 2.15
C SER A 68 0.29 -10.39 3.18
N ALA A 69 1.33 -11.04 3.71
CA ALA A 69 2.23 -10.47 4.70
C ALA A 69 3.56 -10.06 4.09
N GLN A 70 3.95 -8.78 4.24
CA GLN A 70 5.23 -8.32 3.72
C GLN A 70 6.35 -8.43 4.75
N ILE A 71 7.51 -8.96 4.33
CA ILE A 71 8.73 -9.08 5.11
C ILE A 71 9.85 -8.23 4.53
N ALA A 72 10.76 -7.73 5.39
CA ALA A 72 11.89 -6.90 5.01
C ALA A 72 13.12 -7.21 5.84
N GLY A 73 14.25 -7.39 5.19
CA GLY A 73 15.54 -7.69 5.80
C GLY A 73 16.63 -7.73 4.73
N SER A 74 17.83 -8.17 5.12
CA SER A 74 18.98 -8.31 4.23
C SER A 74 19.71 -9.65 4.39
N ASP A 75 19.36 -10.45 5.38
CA ASP A 75 19.92 -11.77 5.57
C ASP A 75 18.95 -12.84 5.04
N PRO A 76 19.41 -13.75 4.14
CA PRO A 76 18.56 -14.78 3.56
C PRO A 76 17.94 -15.73 4.59
N PHE A 77 18.70 -16.13 5.62
CA PHE A 77 18.22 -17.02 6.65
C PHE A 77 17.17 -16.34 7.53
N GLU A 78 17.43 -15.11 7.99
CA GLU A 78 16.46 -14.35 8.78
C GLU A 78 15.17 -14.09 8.03
N LEU A 79 15.23 -13.80 6.70
CA LEU A 79 14.05 -13.62 5.88
C LEU A 79 13.26 -14.91 5.68
N ALA A 80 13.92 -16.05 5.52
CA ALA A 80 13.29 -17.36 5.49
C ALA A 80 12.54 -17.66 6.80
N GLU A 81 13.16 -17.38 7.95
CA GLU A 81 12.52 -17.51 9.27
C GLU A 81 11.35 -16.52 9.46
N ALA A 82 11.47 -15.29 8.93
CA ALA A 82 10.38 -14.34 8.96
C ALA A 82 9.19 -14.81 8.09
N ALA A 83 9.45 -15.42 6.94
CA ALA A 83 8.43 -16.01 6.10
C ALA A 83 7.67 -17.13 6.83
N ARG A 84 8.39 -18.10 7.43
CA ARG A 84 7.77 -19.17 8.24
C ARG A 84 6.93 -18.61 9.38
N TYR A 85 7.43 -17.60 10.08
CA TYR A 85 6.69 -16.92 11.14
C TYR A 85 5.39 -16.30 10.65
N GLN A 86 5.39 -15.63 9.50
CA GLN A 86 4.17 -15.03 8.95
C GLN A 86 3.16 -16.10 8.52
N VAL A 87 3.60 -17.20 7.92
CA VAL A 87 2.73 -18.32 7.54
C VAL A 87 2.11 -18.96 8.78
N ALA A 88 2.90 -19.17 9.84
CA ALA A 88 2.41 -19.69 11.12
C ALA A 88 1.37 -18.76 11.78
N ASN A 89 1.39 -17.44 11.48
CA ASN A 89 0.39 -16.48 11.94
C ASN A 89 -0.78 -16.29 10.94
N GLY A 90 -0.90 -17.15 9.92
CA GLY A 90 -2.06 -17.15 9.03
C GLY A 90 -1.87 -16.43 7.70
N ALA A 91 -0.65 -15.97 7.37
CA ALA A 91 -0.38 -15.43 6.03
C ALA A 91 -0.52 -16.53 4.96
N GLN A 92 -1.26 -16.24 3.92
CA GLN A 92 -1.52 -17.11 2.77
C GLN A 92 -0.60 -16.79 1.58
N ILE A 93 0.00 -15.61 1.59
CA ILE A 93 0.99 -15.13 0.63
C ILE A 93 2.07 -14.39 1.43
N VAL A 94 3.34 -14.64 1.10
CA VAL A 94 4.47 -13.88 1.66
C VAL A 94 5.00 -12.92 0.59
N ASP A 95 5.10 -11.63 0.91
CA ASP A 95 5.65 -10.62 -0.01
C ASP A 95 7.03 -10.15 0.46
N ILE A 96 8.02 -10.16 -0.42
CA ILE A 96 9.38 -9.69 -0.11
C ILE A 96 9.50 -8.22 -0.50
N ASN A 97 9.94 -7.38 0.46
CA ASN A 97 10.19 -5.96 0.20
C ASN A 97 11.61 -5.72 -0.31
N MET A 98 11.75 -5.36 -1.59
CA MET A 98 12.99 -4.84 -2.19
C MET A 98 12.76 -3.44 -2.82
N GLY A 99 11.77 -2.69 -2.29
CA GLY A 99 11.39 -1.39 -2.87
C GLY A 99 11.40 -0.21 -1.90
N CYS A 100 11.46 -0.44 -0.58
CA CYS A 100 11.42 0.65 0.40
C CYS A 100 12.66 1.57 0.29
N PRO A 101 12.49 2.89 0.01
CA PRO A 101 13.61 3.81 -0.17
C PRO A 101 14.03 4.49 1.14
N ALA A 102 13.36 4.24 2.26
CA ALA A 102 13.57 4.94 3.52
C ALA A 102 15.00 4.74 4.05
N LYS A 103 15.68 5.83 4.42
CA LYS A 103 17.07 5.79 4.93
C LYS A 103 17.26 4.77 6.04
N LYS A 104 16.33 4.69 7.01
CA LYS A 104 16.39 3.73 8.12
C LYS A 104 16.41 2.26 7.65
N VAL A 105 15.73 1.94 6.55
CA VAL A 105 15.70 0.59 5.96
C VAL A 105 16.95 0.36 5.13
N CYS A 106 17.29 1.30 4.25
CA CYS A 106 18.48 1.20 3.39
C CYS A 106 19.80 1.16 4.19
N ASN A 107 19.89 1.85 5.33
CA ASN A 107 21.07 1.79 6.20
C ASN A 107 21.31 0.40 6.82
N LYS A 108 20.27 -0.46 6.88
CA LYS A 108 20.35 -1.87 7.25
C LYS A 108 20.55 -2.78 6.03
N LEU A 109 20.93 -2.24 4.88
CA LEU A 109 21.07 -2.93 3.58
C LEU A 109 19.78 -3.65 3.13
N ALA A 110 18.61 -3.26 3.63
CA ALA A 110 17.31 -3.84 3.32
C ALA A 110 16.49 -2.96 2.35
N GLY A 111 15.36 -3.48 1.89
CA GLY A 111 14.49 -2.77 0.95
C GLY A 111 15.18 -2.52 -0.38
N SER A 112 15.08 -1.31 -0.92
CA SER A 112 15.69 -0.98 -2.22
C SER A 112 17.23 -0.98 -2.23
N ALA A 113 17.89 -0.99 -1.06
CA ALA A 113 19.35 -1.11 -0.99
C ALA A 113 19.86 -2.49 -1.49
N LEU A 114 19.02 -3.53 -1.40
CA LEU A 114 19.32 -4.87 -1.93
C LEU A 114 19.59 -4.85 -3.44
N LEU A 115 19.00 -3.90 -4.18
CA LEU A 115 19.21 -3.79 -5.63
C LEU A 115 20.64 -3.41 -6.05
N LYS A 116 21.53 -3.15 -5.08
CA LYS A 116 22.96 -2.97 -5.33
C LYS A 116 23.74 -4.28 -5.47
N ASP A 117 23.18 -5.39 -4.98
CA ASP A 117 23.83 -6.70 -4.90
C ASP A 117 22.87 -7.78 -5.43
N GLU A 118 22.98 -8.06 -6.74
CA GLU A 118 22.10 -9.03 -7.41
C GLU A 118 22.32 -10.46 -6.92
N ASP A 119 23.54 -10.80 -6.47
CA ASP A 119 23.83 -12.11 -5.90
C ASP A 119 23.14 -12.29 -4.53
N LEU A 120 23.10 -11.24 -3.72
CA LEU A 120 22.34 -11.25 -2.47
C LEU A 120 20.84 -11.34 -2.73
N VAL A 121 20.34 -10.60 -3.73
CA VAL A 121 18.93 -10.71 -4.17
C VAL A 121 18.61 -12.16 -4.53
N ALA A 122 19.46 -12.82 -5.34
CA ALA A 122 19.25 -14.21 -5.72
C ALA A 122 19.17 -15.15 -4.52
N ARG A 123 20.13 -15.04 -3.59
CA ARG A 123 20.15 -15.87 -2.36
C ARG A 123 18.91 -15.65 -1.47
N ILE A 124 18.43 -14.40 -1.36
CA ILE A 124 17.21 -14.09 -0.61
C ILE A 124 15.99 -14.73 -1.26
N LEU A 125 15.84 -14.60 -2.58
CA LEU A 125 14.70 -15.16 -3.30
C LEU A 125 14.64 -16.67 -3.15
N ASP A 126 15.77 -17.37 -3.36
CA ASP A 126 15.87 -18.83 -3.18
C ASP A 126 15.55 -19.27 -1.75
N ALA A 127 16.14 -18.59 -0.76
CA ALA A 127 15.94 -18.94 0.63
C ALA A 127 14.49 -18.78 1.08
N VAL A 128 13.82 -17.70 0.68
CA VAL A 128 12.43 -17.43 1.09
C VAL A 128 11.45 -18.35 0.37
N VAL A 129 11.62 -18.58 -0.95
CA VAL A 129 10.75 -19.48 -1.71
C VAL A 129 10.87 -20.92 -1.20
N ALA A 130 12.09 -21.37 -0.91
CA ALA A 130 12.32 -22.72 -0.35
C ALA A 130 11.82 -22.90 1.10
N ALA A 131 11.52 -21.79 1.81
CA ALA A 131 11.18 -21.83 3.23
C ALA A 131 9.69 -22.09 3.52
N VAL A 132 8.79 -21.87 2.55
CA VAL A 132 7.33 -21.90 2.74
C VAL A 132 6.61 -22.56 1.56
N ASP A 133 5.48 -23.18 1.82
CA ASP A 133 4.64 -23.82 0.80
C ASP A 133 3.59 -22.86 0.21
N VAL A 134 3.48 -21.63 0.74
CA VAL A 134 2.58 -20.61 0.21
C VAL A 134 3.25 -19.79 -0.90
N PRO A 135 2.50 -19.15 -1.81
CA PRO A 135 3.08 -18.30 -2.83
C PRO A 135 3.93 -17.19 -2.22
N VAL A 136 5.11 -16.96 -2.81
CA VAL A 136 5.98 -15.83 -2.48
C VAL A 136 5.90 -14.80 -3.60
N THR A 137 5.69 -13.53 -3.26
CA THR A 137 5.70 -12.41 -4.21
C THR A 137 6.86 -11.46 -3.92
N LEU A 138 7.21 -10.66 -4.91
CA LEU A 138 8.27 -9.66 -4.79
C LEU A 138 7.74 -8.27 -5.09
N LYS A 139 7.97 -7.30 -4.17
CA LYS A 139 7.74 -5.89 -4.45
C LYS A 139 9.06 -5.14 -4.54
N THR A 140 9.35 -4.56 -5.72
CA THR A 140 10.64 -3.92 -6.01
C THR A 140 10.51 -2.59 -6.75
N ARG A 141 11.65 -2.01 -7.10
CA ARG A 141 11.82 -0.81 -7.93
C ARG A 141 12.66 -1.14 -9.17
N LEU A 142 12.83 -0.15 -10.08
CA LEU A 142 13.60 -0.30 -11.32
C LEU A 142 15.11 -0.55 -11.08
N GLY A 143 15.61 -0.18 -9.92
CA GLY A 143 17.00 -0.27 -9.52
C GLY A 143 17.31 0.69 -8.37
N TYR A 144 18.59 0.79 -8.00
CA TYR A 144 19.03 1.69 -6.93
C TYR A 144 19.31 3.10 -7.44
N LEU A 145 20.06 3.25 -8.53
CA LEU A 145 20.46 4.52 -9.15
C LEU A 145 19.82 4.68 -10.53
N ASN A 146 19.60 5.92 -10.93
CA ASN A 146 19.20 6.26 -12.29
C ASN A 146 20.35 6.02 -13.27
N GLY A 147 19.99 5.49 -14.45
CA GLY A 147 20.98 5.07 -15.47
C GLY A 147 21.67 3.75 -15.16
N HIS A 148 21.35 3.12 -14.02
CA HIS A 148 21.86 1.81 -13.60
C HIS A 148 20.70 0.91 -13.15
N GLU A 149 19.60 0.94 -13.91
CA GLU A 149 18.44 0.08 -13.67
C GLU A 149 18.82 -1.38 -13.95
N ASN A 150 18.58 -2.24 -12.99
CA ASN A 150 18.86 -3.66 -13.11
C ASN A 150 17.60 -4.53 -13.05
N ILE A 151 16.43 -3.90 -13.15
CA ILE A 151 15.14 -4.59 -13.01
C ILE A 151 14.98 -5.77 -13.94
N MET A 152 15.49 -5.72 -15.17
CA MET A 152 15.36 -6.82 -16.14
C MET A 152 16.02 -8.10 -15.61
N ARG A 153 17.23 -7.99 -15.05
CA ARG A 153 17.95 -9.12 -14.46
C ARG A 153 17.29 -9.60 -13.16
N VAL A 154 16.94 -8.66 -12.27
CA VAL A 154 16.26 -8.97 -11.01
C VAL A 154 14.91 -9.64 -11.25
N ALA A 155 14.12 -9.17 -12.19
CA ALA A 155 12.81 -9.73 -12.52
C ALA A 155 12.93 -11.15 -13.11
N LYS A 156 13.90 -11.36 -14.02
CA LYS A 156 14.16 -12.69 -14.58
C LYS A 156 14.60 -13.67 -13.49
N ARG A 157 15.51 -13.23 -12.61
CA ARG A 157 15.97 -14.05 -11.49
C ARG A 157 14.85 -14.38 -10.49
N ALA A 158 13.90 -13.42 -10.27
CA ALA A 158 12.73 -13.66 -9.43
C ALA A 158 11.81 -14.75 -10.00
N GLU A 159 11.54 -14.72 -11.32
CA GLU A 159 10.78 -15.78 -11.99
C GLU A 159 11.47 -17.13 -11.86
N GLU A 160 12.78 -17.20 -12.10
CA GLU A 160 13.60 -18.42 -12.00
C GLU A 160 13.61 -18.98 -10.56
N ALA A 161 13.56 -18.13 -9.54
CA ALA A 161 13.47 -18.54 -8.14
C ALA A 161 12.09 -19.09 -7.74
N GLY A 162 11.06 -18.91 -8.57
CA GLY A 162 9.70 -19.35 -8.28
C GLY A 162 8.80 -18.28 -7.63
N ILE A 163 9.13 -17.00 -7.80
CA ILE A 163 8.24 -15.91 -7.37
C ILE A 163 6.91 -15.98 -8.13
N ALA A 164 5.79 -15.93 -7.39
CA ALA A 164 4.45 -16.11 -7.93
C ALA A 164 3.84 -14.84 -8.57
N ALA A 165 4.33 -13.65 -8.22
CA ALA A 165 3.97 -12.37 -8.85
C ALA A 165 4.99 -11.28 -8.50
N LEU A 166 5.18 -10.32 -9.42
CA LEU A 166 6.10 -9.20 -9.27
C LEU A 166 5.34 -7.87 -9.24
N ALA A 167 5.41 -7.13 -8.13
CA ALA A 167 4.92 -5.75 -8.05
C ALA A 167 6.08 -4.77 -8.29
N LEU A 168 6.00 -3.98 -9.37
CA LEU A 168 7.07 -3.11 -9.83
C LEU A 168 6.69 -1.64 -9.73
N HIS A 169 7.39 -0.91 -8.85
CA HIS A 169 7.30 0.54 -8.81
C HIS A 169 8.18 1.14 -9.92
N GLY A 170 7.59 1.91 -10.81
CA GLY A 170 8.21 2.51 -12.01
C GLY A 170 9.26 3.59 -11.72
N ARG A 171 9.94 3.54 -10.58
CA ARG A 171 11.02 4.45 -10.15
C ARG A 171 12.21 3.70 -9.60
N THR A 172 13.40 4.29 -9.66
CA THR A 172 14.56 3.82 -8.89
C THR A 172 14.45 4.25 -7.41
N ARG A 173 15.38 3.76 -6.58
CA ARG A 173 15.50 4.28 -5.20
C ARG A 173 15.91 5.76 -5.19
N GLU A 174 16.78 6.16 -6.10
CA GLU A 174 17.26 7.54 -6.20
C GLU A 174 16.15 8.54 -6.52
N ASP A 175 15.21 8.16 -7.39
CA ASP A 175 14.02 8.98 -7.70
C ASP A 175 13.17 9.26 -6.46
N MET A 176 13.21 8.41 -5.44
CA MET A 176 12.31 8.47 -4.28
C MET A 176 10.84 8.49 -4.72
N TYR A 177 10.23 9.68 -4.70
CA TYR A 177 8.88 9.98 -5.21
C TYR A 177 8.89 11.18 -6.17
N LEU A 178 10.08 11.65 -6.55
CA LEU A 178 10.27 12.68 -7.56
C LEU A 178 10.17 12.07 -8.96
N ASN A 179 10.01 12.91 -9.99
CA ASN A 179 9.81 12.49 -11.37
C ASN A 179 8.52 11.64 -11.56
N THR A 180 8.21 11.27 -12.78
CA THR A 180 7.08 10.40 -13.12
C THR A 180 7.51 8.92 -13.13
N ALA A 181 6.57 8.02 -12.81
CA ALA A 181 6.81 6.59 -12.92
C ALA A 181 7.06 6.19 -14.38
N ARG A 182 8.11 5.42 -14.63
CA ARG A 182 8.54 4.96 -15.97
C ARG A 182 7.82 3.67 -16.33
N TYR A 183 6.64 3.81 -16.92
CA TYR A 183 5.81 2.66 -17.31
C TYR A 183 6.39 1.86 -18.49
N SER A 184 7.27 2.45 -19.32
CA SER A 184 7.96 1.73 -20.40
C SER A 184 8.76 0.53 -19.89
N LEU A 185 9.50 0.71 -18.77
CA LEU A 185 10.25 -0.40 -18.16
C LEU A 185 9.34 -1.45 -17.51
N ILE A 186 8.16 -1.06 -16.99
CA ILE A 186 7.16 -2.03 -16.54
C ILE A 186 6.64 -2.86 -17.71
N LYS A 187 6.39 -2.23 -18.86
CA LYS A 187 5.98 -2.90 -20.10
C LYS A 187 7.02 -3.92 -20.56
N GLU A 188 8.29 -3.53 -20.59
CA GLU A 188 9.39 -4.42 -20.98
C GLU A 188 9.50 -5.63 -20.04
N VAL A 189 9.41 -5.41 -18.72
CA VAL A 189 9.38 -6.49 -17.73
C VAL A 189 8.18 -7.41 -17.95
N LYS A 190 6.97 -6.85 -18.19
CA LYS A 190 5.78 -7.66 -18.47
C LYS A 190 5.91 -8.51 -19.74
N GLN A 191 6.55 -7.98 -20.77
CA GLN A 191 6.78 -8.72 -22.01
C GLN A 191 7.79 -9.88 -21.86
N MET A 192 8.71 -9.75 -20.88
CA MET A 192 9.75 -10.75 -20.62
C MET A 192 9.27 -11.90 -19.71
N LEU A 193 8.37 -11.60 -18.75
CA LEU A 193 7.97 -12.55 -17.71
C LEU A 193 6.65 -13.27 -18.05
N ASN A 194 6.57 -14.54 -17.63
CA ASN A 194 5.33 -15.33 -17.69
C ASN A 194 4.50 -15.21 -16.41
N ILE A 195 5.12 -14.82 -15.29
CA ILE A 195 4.41 -14.56 -14.03
C ILE A 195 3.64 -13.24 -14.08
N PRO A 196 2.59 -13.08 -13.27
CA PRO A 196 1.86 -11.83 -13.16
C PRO A 196 2.77 -10.65 -12.76
N VAL A 197 2.62 -9.53 -13.48
CA VAL A 197 3.28 -8.25 -13.19
C VAL A 197 2.25 -7.22 -12.75
N ILE A 198 2.50 -6.59 -11.61
CA ILE A 198 1.63 -5.59 -11.00
C ILE A 198 2.30 -4.22 -11.14
N ALA A 199 1.69 -3.31 -11.90
CA ALA A 199 2.22 -1.97 -12.11
C ALA A 199 1.93 -1.07 -10.90
N ASN A 200 2.96 -0.35 -10.43
CA ASN A 200 2.84 0.57 -9.30
C ASN A 200 3.55 1.90 -9.59
N GLY A 201 3.01 3.00 -9.07
CA GLY A 201 3.53 4.36 -9.14
C GLY A 201 2.56 5.31 -9.85
N ASP A 202 2.25 6.45 -9.21
CA ASP A 202 1.44 7.56 -9.75
C ASP A 202 0.06 7.17 -10.32
N ILE A 203 -0.55 6.14 -9.75
CA ILE A 203 -1.90 5.70 -10.12
C ILE A 203 -2.86 6.32 -9.12
N ASP A 204 -3.51 7.40 -9.51
CA ASP A 204 -4.29 8.29 -8.65
C ASP A 204 -5.70 8.60 -9.20
N SER A 205 -6.00 8.12 -10.40
CA SER A 205 -7.32 8.26 -11.02
C SER A 205 -7.74 7.01 -11.80
N PRO A 206 -9.04 6.87 -12.10
CA PRO A 206 -9.55 5.80 -12.95
C PRO A 206 -8.91 5.77 -14.34
N GLU A 207 -8.74 6.93 -14.97
CA GLU A 207 -8.11 7.07 -16.28
C GLU A 207 -6.65 6.65 -16.23
N LYS A 208 -5.93 7.03 -15.17
CA LYS A 208 -4.54 6.66 -15.00
C LYS A 208 -4.39 5.16 -14.81
N ALA A 209 -5.27 4.53 -14.04
CA ALA A 209 -5.29 3.07 -13.88
C ALA A 209 -5.53 2.37 -15.23
N LYS A 210 -6.53 2.83 -16.00
CA LYS A 210 -6.80 2.30 -17.35
C LYS A 210 -5.60 2.49 -18.28
N TYR A 211 -5.05 3.70 -18.33
CA TYR A 211 -3.88 4.00 -19.17
C TYR A 211 -2.70 3.08 -18.83
N VAL A 212 -2.41 2.89 -17.54
CA VAL A 212 -1.29 2.05 -17.12
C VAL A 212 -1.49 0.60 -17.51
N LEU A 213 -2.69 0.04 -17.32
CA LEU A 213 -3.02 -1.33 -17.74
C LEU A 213 -2.89 -1.49 -19.24
N ASP A 214 -3.49 -0.60 -20.02
CA ASP A 214 -3.49 -0.66 -21.49
C ASP A 214 -2.06 -0.48 -22.07
N TYR A 215 -1.29 0.47 -21.52
CA TYR A 215 0.04 0.78 -22.01
C TYR A 215 1.07 -0.30 -21.68
N THR A 216 1.03 -0.81 -20.44
CA THR A 216 2.04 -1.74 -19.95
C THR A 216 1.71 -3.20 -20.23
N GLY A 217 0.41 -3.53 -20.37
CA GLY A 217 -0.08 -4.91 -20.41
C GLY A 217 0.04 -5.61 -19.04
N ALA A 218 0.28 -4.88 -17.96
CA ALA A 218 0.36 -5.44 -16.61
C ALA A 218 -0.95 -6.14 -16.22
N ASP A 219 -0.84 -7.20 -15.42
CA ASP A 219 -2.00 -8.01 -15.00
C ASP A 219 -2.85 -7.31 -13.94
N ALA A 220 -2.25 -6.37 -13.19
CA ALA A 220 -2.91 -5.59 -12.15
C ALA A 220 -2.22 -4.23 -11.95
N VAL A 221 -2.91 -3.35 -11.23
CA VAL A 221 -2.35 -2.09 -10.72
C VAL A 221 -2.33 -2.08 -9.19
N MET A 222 -1.26 -1.51 -8.62
CA MET A 222 -1.12 -1.35 -7.17
C MET A 222 -1.16 0.13 -6.81
N ILE A 223 -2.10 0.48 -5.93
CA ILE A 223 -2.41 1.85 -5.53
C ILE A 223 -1.91 2.09 -4.11
N GLY A 224 -1.15 3.15 -3.91
CA GLY A 224 -0.62 3.55 -2.61
C GLY A 224 -1.25 4.86 -2.12
N ARG A 225 -0.52 5.95 -2.23
CA ARG A 225 -0.85 7.27 -1.67
C ARG A 225 -2.24 7.78 -2.04
N ALA A 226 -2.71 7.49 -3.24
CA ALA A 226 -4.02 7.92 -3.71
C ALA A 226 -5.20 7.30 -2.95
N ALA A 227 -4.99 6.21 -2.21
CA ALA A 227 -6.00 5.61 -1.34
C ALA A 227 -6.07 6.28 0.06
N GLN A 228 -5.10 7.12 0.42
CA GLN A 228 -5.07 7.82 1.70
C GLN A 228 -6.16 8.91 1.74
N GLY A 229 -7.13 8.74 2.65
CA GLY A 229 -8.31 9.62 2.72
C GLY A 229 -9.31 9.43 1.58
N ARG A 230 -9.08 8.44 0.70
CA ARG A 230 -9.92 8.11 -0.46
C ARG A 230 -9.97 6.59 -0.69
N PRO A 231 -10.38 5.78 0.30
CA PRO A 231 -10.41 4.33 0.11
C PRO A 231 -11.37 3.89 -1.00
N TRP A 232 -12.37 4.68 -1.33
CA TRP A 232 -13.31 4.47 -2.44
C TRP A 232 -12.70 4.59 -3.83
N ILE A 233 -11.42 5.00 -3.97
CA ILE A 233 -10.71 5.02 -5.26
C ILE A 233 -10.75 3.65 -5.96
N PHE A 234 -10.76 2.56 -5.20
CA PHE A 234 -10.87 1.21 -5.76
C PHE A 234 -12.22 0.97 -6.41
N ARG A 235 -13.32 1.43 -5.80
CA ARG A 235 -14.67 1.39 -6.38
C ARG A 235 -14.75 2.24 -7.65
N GLU A 236 -14.19 3.44 -7.62
CA GLU A 236 -14.15 4.35 -8.77
C GLU A 236 -13.39 3.75 -9.94
N ILE A 237 -12.19 3.22 -9.71
CA ILE A 237 -11.39 2.57 -10.75
C ILE A 237 -12.10 1.33 -11.29
N SER A 238 -12.62 0.46 -10.41
CA SER A 238 -13.33 -0.75 -10.82
C SER A 238 -14.52 -0.43 -11.73
N HIS A 239 -15.32 0.56 -11.36
CA HIS A 239 -16.45 1.01 -12.18
C HIS A 239 -16.00 1.54 -13.54
N TYR A 240 -15.00 2.42 -13.55
CA TYR A 240 -14.49 3.01 -14.80
C TYR A 240 -13.88 1.96 -15.74
N LEU A 241 -13.14 0.99 -15.22
CA LEU A 241 -12.59 -0.11 -16.01
C LEU A 241 -13.68 -0.98 -16.63
N ALA A 242 -14.82 -1.14 -15.93
CA ALA A 242 -15.94 -1.95 -16.41
C ALA A 242 -16.85 -1.21 -17.39
N THR A 243 -17.03 0.10 -17.25
CA THR A 243 -18.09 0.87 -17.96
C THR A 243 -17.55 1.98 -18.85
N GLY A 244 -16.32 2.47 -18.62
CA GLY A 244 -15.77 3.67 -19.27
C GLY A 244 -16.34 4.98 -18.74
N THR A 245 -17.15 4.96 -17.68
CA THR A 245 -17.81 6.14 -17.09
C THR A 245 -17.38 6.34 -15.63
N HIS A 246 -17.42 7.59 -15.17
CA HIS A 246 -17.13 7.91 -13.77
C HIS A 246 -18.32 7.64 -12.86
N LEU A 247 -18.04 7.24 -11.64
CA LEU A 247 -18.99 7.33 -10.54
C LEU A 247 -19.09 8.80 -10.08
N ALA A 248 -20.25 9.18 -9.55
CA ALA A 248 -20.38 10.44 -8.82
C ALA A 248 -19.42 10.43 -7.62
N ALA A 249 -18.81 11.57 -7.34
CA ALA A 249 -18.01 11.75 -6.13
C ALA A 249 -18.84 11.46 -4.88
N PRO A 250 -18.25 10.89 -3.81
CA PRO A 250 -18.96 10.68 -2.57
C PRO A 250 -19.41 12.05 -2.00
N ASN A 251 -20.60 12.09 -1.43
CA ASN A 251 -21.06 13.31 -0.74
C ASN A 251 -20.41 13.43 0.66
N ILE A 252 -20.56 14.61 1.29
CA ILE A 252 -19.96 14.88 2.63
C ILE A 252 -20.45 13.89 3.69
N GLN A 253 -21.71 13.44 3.62
CA GLN A 253 -22.24 12.45 4.56
C GLN A 253 -21.54 11.09 4.39
N GLU A 254 -21.36 10.62 3.16
CA GLU A 254 -20.64 9.37 2.88
C GLU A 254 -19.19 9.45 3.38
N VAL A 255 -18.49 10.57 3.14
CA VAL A 255 -17.12 10.77 3.63
C VAL A 255 -17.05 10.77 5.16
N LYS A 256 -18.03 11.43 5.83
CA LYS A 256 -18.19 11.41 7.29
C LYS A 256 -18.32 9.99 7.81
N ASP A 257 -19.26 9.22 7.26
CA ASP A 257 -19.57 7.87 7.72
C ASP A 257 -18.38 6.93 7.53
N VAL A 258 -17.69 7.02 6.41
CA VAL A 258 -16.47 6.25 6.13
C VAL A 258 -15.35 6.61 7.10
N LEU A 259 -15.12 7.91 7.35
CA LEU A 259 -14.09 8.33 8.28
C LEU A 259 -14.41 7.89 9.72
N LEU A 260 -15.61 8.11 10.21
CA LEU A 260 -16.00 7.73 11.57
C LEU A 260 -15.93 6.21 11.78
N GLY A 261 -16.36 5.42 10.80
CA GLY A 261 -16.19 3.97 10.83
C GLY A 261 -14.71 3.55 10.86
N HIS A 262 -13.86 4.19 10.05
CA HIS A 262 -12.41 3.93 10.06
C HIS A 262 -11.77 4.32 11.41
N LEU A 263 -12.20 5.42 12.03
CA LEU A 263 -11.72 5.83 13.36
C LEU A 263 -12.06 4.80 14.42
N SER A 264 -13.31 4.30 14.46
CA SER A 264 -13.73 3.25 15.39
C SER A 264 -12.85 2.00 15.25
N GLU A 265 -12.62 1.52 14.04
CA GLU A 265 -11.74 0.37 13.79
C GLU A 265 -10.28 0.62 14.23
N LEU A 266 -9.76 1.84 14.05
CA LEU A 266 -8.42 2.21 14.50
C LEU A 266 -8.33 2.27 16.04
N TYR A 267 -9.39 2.77 16.72
CA TYR A 267 -9.42 2.83 18.17
C TYR A 267 -9.50 1.45 18.79
N ASP A 268 -10.33 0.57 18.24
CA ASP A 268 -10.46 -0.82 18.66
C ASP A 268 -9.15 -1.59 18.45
N PHE A 269 -8.49 -1.36 17.32
CA PHE A 269 -7.26 -2.06 16.96
C PHE A 269 -6.04 -1.61 17.78
N TYR A 270 -5.86 -0.31 18.01
CA TYR A 270 -4.66 0.24 18.65
C TYR A 270 -4.86 0.64 20.12
N GLY A 271 -6.11 0.70 20.59
CA GLY A 271 -6.49 1.23 21.90
C GLY A 271 -6.42 2.75 21.99
N GLU A 272 -6.84 3.29 23.11
CA GLU A 272 -7.04 4.72 23.38
C GLU A 272 -5.84 5.58 22.95
N TYR A 273 -4.70 5.36 23.57
CA TYR A 273 -3.52 6.20 23.37
C TYR A 273 -2.94 6.16 21.95
N SER A 274 -2.75 4.96 21.41
CA SER A 274 -2.15 4.79 20.09
C SER A 274 -3.15 5.07 18.98
N GLY A 275 -4.41 4.68 19.17
CA GLY A 275 -5.50 4.91 18.22
C GLY A 275 -5.70 6.40 17.98
N CYS A 276 -5.83 7.20 19.04
CA CYS A 276 -5.98 8.65 18.92
C CYS A 276 -4.82 9.29 18.10
N ARG A 277 -3.57 8.88 18.34
CA ARG A 277 -2.41 9.44 17.64
C ARG A 277 -2.27 8.98 16.19
N ILE A 278 -2.52 7.71 15.94
CA ILE A 278 -2.45 7.13 14.58
C ILE A 278 -3.54 7.71 13.70
N SER A 279 -4.73 7.93 14.24
CA SER A 279 -5.88 8.46 13.50
C SER A 279 -5.68 9.88 12.96
N ARG A 280 -4.84 10.71 13.63
CA ARG A 280 -4.59 12.11 13.23
C ARG A 280 -4.21 12.27 11.76
N LYS A 281 -3.37 11.39 11.23
CA LYS A 281 -2.96 11.44 9.82
C LYS A 281 -4.11 11.06 8.87
N HIS A 282 -4.94 10.07 9.25
CA HIS A 282 -6.11 9.67 8.45
C HIS A 282 -7.12 10.81 8.43
N ILE A 283 -7.46 11.40 9.59
CA ILE A 283 -8.33 12.57 9.67
C ILE A 283 -7.81 13.69 8.77
N ALA A 284 -6.49 13.96 8.79
CA ALA A 284 -5.88 14.98 7.95
C ALA A 284 -6.05 14.71 6.45
N TRP A 285 -5.94 13.44 6.03
CA TRP A 285 -6.13 13.07 4.62
C TRP A 285 -7.58 13.20 4.18
N TYR A 286 -8.55 12.70 4.96
CA TYR A 286 -9.98 12.82 4.63
C TYR A 286 -10.48 14.27 4.60
N THR A 287 -9.91 15.13 5.41
CA THR A 287 -10.35 16.54 5.52
C THR A 287 -9.57 17.50 4.63
N LYS A 288 -8.58 17.00 3.87
CA LYS A 288 -7.76 17.82 2.99
C LYS A 288 -8.64 18.50 1.92
N GLY A 289 -8.53 19.83 1.81
CA GLY A 289 -9.28 20.62 0.83
C GLY A 289 -10.69 21.00 1.25
N LEU A 290 -11.25 20.46 2.35
CA LEU A 290 -12.56 20.89 2.87
C LEU A 290 -12.48 22.27 3.54
N ARG A 291 -13.63 22.96 3.60
CA ARG A 291 -13.75 24.28 4.22
C ARG A 291 -13.21 24.29 5.64
N SER A 292 -12.45 25.30 6.00
CA SER A 292 -11.83 25.48 7.32
C SER A 292 -11.02 24.30 7.85
N SER A 293 -10.63 23.36 6.97
CA SER A 293 -9.93 22.13 7.37
C SER A 293 -8.58 22.37 8.06
N ASN A 294 -7.90 23.49 7.75
CA ASN A 294 -6.61 23.81 8.39
C ASN A 294 -6.81 24.14 9.87
N GLU A 295 -7.80 25.00 10.20
CA GLU A 295 -8.15 25.37 11.57
C GLU A 295 -8.66 24.14 12.34
N PHE A 296 -9.58 23.39 11.74
CA PHE A 296 -10.05 22.13 12.29
C PHE A 296 -8.91 21.20 12.68
N ARG A 297 -7.94 20.96 11.77
CA ARG A 297 -6.80 20.07 12.05
C ARG A 297 -5.91 20.58 13.19
N GLN A 298 -5.68 21.88 13.28
CA GLN A 298 -4.89 22.47 14.39
C GLN A 298 -5.53 22.21 15.75
N ASN A 299 -6.85 22.24 15.83
CA ASN A 299 -7.60 21.96 17.06
C ASN A 299 -7.65 20.45 17.34
N MET A 300 -7.97 19.64 16.34
CA MET A 300 -8.02 18.18 16.44
C MET A 300 -6.69 17.56 16.90
N TYR A 301 -5.55 18.13 16.50
CA TYR A 301 -4.22 17.61 16.91
C TYR A 301 -3.93 17.78 18.42
N LYS A 302 -4.66 18.63 19.12
CA LYS A 302 -4.55 18.85 20.58
C LYS A 302 -5.36 17.83 21.37
N VAL A 303 -6.33 17.18 20.76
CA VAL A 303 -7.21 16.18 21.40
C VAL A 303 -6.39 14.92 21.74
N GLU A 304 -6.57 14.40 22.94
CA GLU A 304 -5.80 13.26 23.45
C GLU A 304 -6.63 12.01 23.76
N SER A 305 -7.98 12.12 23.74
CA SER A 305 -8.88 10.97 23.89
C SER A 305 -9.56 10.60 22.59
N THR A 306 -9.85 9.31 22.40
CA THR A 306 -10.55 8.81 21.21
C THR A 306 -11.98 9.30 21.15
N ALA A 307 -12.68 9.35 22.29
CA ALA A 307 -14.06 9.82 22.37
C ALA A 307 -14.17 11.30 21.99
N GLU A 308 -13.29 12.16 22.52
CA GLU A 308 -13.27 13.58 22.15
C GLU A 308 -12.89 13.76 20.69
N GLN A 309 -11.89 13.01 20.19
CA GLN A 309 -11.47 13.08 18.79
C GLN A 309 -12.61 12.69 17.84
N PHE A 310 -13.37 11.65 18.17
CA PHE A 310 -14.54 11.22 17.41
C PHE A 310 -15.59 12.32 17.33
N ASN A 311 -15.96 12.91 18.49
CA ASN A 311 -16.96 13.98 18.55
C ASN A 311 -16.52 15.24 17.79
N VAL A 312 -15.27 15.65 17.93
CA VAL A 312 -14.72 16.82 17.20
C VAL A 312 -14.74 16.61 15.69
N VAL A 313 -14.46 15.39 15.23
CA VAL A 313 -14.56 15.05 13.81
C VAL A 313 -16.02 15.04 13.35
N GLU A 314 -16.92 14.44 14.12
CA GLU A 314 -18.35 14.39 13.80
C GLU A 314 -18.96 15.79 13.74
N ASP A 315 -18.66 16.65 14.70
CA ASP A 315 -19.15 18.03 14.74
C ASP A 315 -18.65 18.85 13.56
N TYR A 316 -17.39 18.68 13.17
CA TYR A 316 -16.85 19.34 11.96
C TYR A 316 -17.61 18.95 10.70
N PHE A 317 -17.87 17.67 10.48
CA PHE A 317 -18.64 17.23 9.33
C PHE A 317 -20.12 17.66 9.38
N ASN A 318 -20.73 17.70 10.56
CA ASN A 318 -22.09 18.22 10.76
C ASN A 318 -22.18 19.71 10.37
N GLN A 319 -21.16 20.51 10.69
CA GLN A 319 -21.06 21.90 10.27
C GLN A 319 -20.95 22.04 8.75
N LEU A 320 -20.12 21.20 8.10
CA LEU A 320 -20.01 21.19 6.64
C LEU A 320 -21.35 20.87 5.96
N LEU A 321 -22.06 19.86 6.46
CA LEU A 321 -23.40 19.48 5.97
C LEU A 321 -24.42 20.63 6.12
N ALA A 322 -24.45 21.29 7.29
CA ALA A 322 -25.33 22.42 7.55
C ALA A 322 -25.03 23.62 6.62
N GLN A 323 -23.79 23.77 6.17
CA GLN A 323 -23.35 24.82 5.25
C GLN A 323 -23.52 24.44 3.76
N GLY A 324 -24.05 23.25 3.45
CA GLY A 324 -24.22 22.77 2.09
C GLY A 324 -22.89 22.50 1.34
N GLU A 325 -21.83 22.16 2.08
CA GLU A 325 -20.55 21.82 1.46
C GLU A 325 -20.70 20.61 0.56
N ILE A 326 -20.05 20.64 -0.60
CA ILE A 326 -20.00 19.52 -1.54
C ILE A 326 -18.54 19.12 -1.80
N MET A 327 -18.31 17.84 -2.02
CA MET A 327 -17.01 17.37 -2.49
C MET A 327 -16.83 17.85 -3.94
N SER A 328 -15.81 18.65 -4.21
CA SER A 328 -15.48 19.08 -5.57
C SER A 328 -14.41 18.18 -6.17
N ASP A 329 -14.46 17.99 -7.49
CA ASP A 329 -13.42 17.23 -8.24
C ASP A 329 -12.02 17.86 -8.07
N VAL A 330 -11.94 19.15 -7.78
CA VAL A 330 -10.71 19.90 -7.48
C VAL A 330 -9.99 19.37 -6.23
N GLN A 331 -10.70 18.77 -5.30
CA GLN A 331 -10.08 18.16 -4.12
C GLN A 331 -9.28 16.89 -4.46
N VAL A 332 -9.57 16.27 -5.59
CA VAL A 332 -8.85 15.12 -6.14
C VAL A 332 -7.54 15.55 -6.81
N GLU A 333 -7.51 16.69 -7.51
CA GLU A 333 -6.32 17.19 -8.22
C GLU A 333 -5.29 17.84 -7.28
N GLN A 334 -5.68 18.48 -6.19
CA GLN A 334 -4.76 19.15 -5.26
C GLN A 334 -3.84 18.21 -4.47
N VAL A 335 -4.14 16.91 -4.44
CA VAL A 335 -3.25 15.91 -3.83
C VAL A 335 -1.91 15.84 -4.58
N ASN A 336 -1.88 16.16 -5.87
CA ASN A 336 -0.70 16.03 -6.73
C ASN A 336 0.22 17.26 -6.75
N LEU A 337 -0.26 18.45 -6.36
CA LEU A 337 0.47 19.71 -6.54
C LEU A 337 1.29 20.17 -5.31
N LEU A 338 1.11 19.58 -4.13
CA LEU A 338 1.76 20.05 -2.89
C LEU A 338 2.90 19.16 -2.36
N GLU A 339 3.25 18.09 -3.05
CA GLU A 339 4.43 17.26 -2.69
C GLU A 339 5.72 17.65 -3.46
N THR A 340 5.71 18.78 -4.16
CA THR A 340 6.89 19.32 -4.89
C THR A 340 7.56 20.51 -4.17
N LYS A 341 7.51 20.57 -2.84
CA LYS A 341 8.35 21.51 -2.07
C LYS A 341 9.06 20.83 -0.92
#